data_c52be65da724c017dd0115ca836f88f6
#
_entry.id   c52be65da724c017dd0115ca836f88f6
#
_cell.length_a   1.000
_cell.length_b   1.000
_cell.length_c   1.000
_cell.angle_alpha   90.00
_cell.angle_beta   90.00
_cell.angle_gamma   90.00
#
_symmetry.space_group_name_H-M   'P 1'
#
loop_
_entity.id
_entity.type
_entity.pdbx_description
1 polymer ?
#
loop_
_entity_poly.entity_id
_entity_poly.type
_entity_poly.pdbx_seq_one_letter_code
_entity_poly.pdbx_strand_id
1 'polypeptide(L)'
;MEIASRFQRDRRIFGDLAAADARALAEAFKANVRPKTDFLARQGEPDAMEYILLSGKVVSLIGDADGREVCVGFYVGPCVITPNLARAANGKSLVSLRLESDGQAASVSAVALLELMRVSSAIEAWANAVLRDELARKTAREWSLAALKAKERLEWFRGSYPDYEALFKHSQISSFLGMTPVTLSRLRHSGSL
;
A
#
# COMPACT_ATOMS: atom_id res chain seq x y z
N MET A 1 21.49 3.24 -13.79
CA MET A 1 20.83 3.26 -15.10
C MET A 1 19.90 2.06 -15.32
N GLU A 2 20.19 0.88 -14.80
CA GLU A 2 19.38 -0.35 -14.98
C GLU A 2 18.04 -0.35 -14.21
N ILE A 3 17.99 0.26 -13.03
CA ILE A 3 16.78 0.33 -12.17
C ILE A 3 15.70 1.22 -12.81
N ALA A 4 16.08 2.38 -13.35
CA ALA A 4 15.15 3.30 -13.99
C ALA A 4 14.49 2.68 -15.25
N SER A 5 15.24 1.89 -16.03
CA SER A 5 14.73 1.26 -17.26
C SER A 5 13.74 0.10 -16.97
N ARG A 6 13.94 -0.63 -15.88
CA ARG A 6 13.02 -1.67 -15.40
C ARG A 6 11.73 -1.06 -14.85
N PHE A 7 11.86 0.04 -14.11
CA PHE A 7 10.78 0.79 -13.50
C PHE A 7 9.80 1.34 -14.55
N GLN A 8 10.31 1.92 -15.66
CA GLN A 8 9.51 2.51 -16.74
C GLN A 8 8.58 1.52 -17.48
N ARG A 9 8.81 0.21 -17.36
CA ARG A 9 8.08 -0.82 -18.13
C ARG A 9 7.16 -1.69 -17.28
N ASP A 10 7.07 -1.46 -15.98
CA ASP A 10 6.23 -2.31 -15.14
C ASP A 10 4.75 -1.90 -15.24
N ARG A 11 3.98 -2.70 -15.99
CA ARG A 11 2.54 -2.50 -16.16
C ARG A 11 1.75 -2.53 -14.86
N ARG A 12 2.26 -3.16 -13.81
CA ARG A 12 1.64 -3.19 -12.50
C ARG A 12 1.67 -1.82 -11.80
N ILE A 13 2.62 -0.96 -12.21
CA ILE A 13 2.78 0.41 -11.69
C ILE A 13 2.09 1.40 -12.63
N PHE A 14 2.41 1.36 -13.91
CA PHE A 14 2.04 2.40 -14.86
C PHE A 14 0.84 2.05 -15.75
N GLY A 15 0.35 0.79 -15.68
CA GLY A 15 -0.77 0.36 -16.52
C GLY A 15 -0.45 0.52 -18.01
N ASP A 16 -1.34 1.21 -18.72
CA ASP A 16 -1.23 1.46 -20.17
C ASP A 16 -0.71 2.87 -20.51
N LEU A 17 0.01 3.53 -19.57
CA LEU A 17 0.64 4.83 -19.88
C LEU A 17 1.58 4.73 -21.09
N ALA A 18 1.51 5.75 -21.95
CA ALA A 18 2.46 5.89 -23.05
C ALA A 18 3.90 5.99 -22.52
N ALA A 19 4.87 5.51 -23.32
CA ALA A 19 6.28 5.45 -22.90
C ALA A 19 6.86 6.81 -22.48
N ALA A 20 6.39 7.91 -23.08
CA ALA A 20 6.84 9.26 -22.73
C ALA A 20 6.36 9.66 -21.31
N ASP A 21 5.08 9.44 -20.99
CA ASP A 21 4.50 9.76 -19.68
C ASP A 21 5.07 8.86 -18.58
N ALA A 22 5.23 7.55 -18.86
CA ALA A 22 5.86 6.61 -17.93
C ALA A 22 7.33 7.00 -17.63
N ARG A 23 8.04 7.54 -18.64
CA ARG A 23 9.40 8.05 -18.45
C ARG A 23 9.41 9.30 -17.58
N ALA A 24 8.53 10.27 -17.86
CA ALA A 24 8.43 11.50 -17.06
C ALA A 24 8.14 11.20 -15.58
N LEU A 25 7.22 10.27 -15.30
CA LEU A 25 6.98 9.79 -13.94
C LEU A 25 8.23 9.13 -13.34
N ALA A 26 8.86 8.20 -14.06
CA ALA A 26 10.03 7.48 -13.56
C ALA A 26 11.22 8.40 -13.26
N GLU A 27 11.40 9.48 -14.02
CA GLU A 27 12.46 10.48 -13.80
C GLU A 27 12.16 11.36 -12.58
N ALA A 28 10.88 11.65 -12.30
CA ALA A 28 10.47 12.43 -11.15
C ALA A 28 10.62 11.66 -9.83
N PHE A 29 10.40 10.34 -9.85
CA PHE A 29 10.52 9.50 -8.65
C PHE A 29 11.98 9.14 -8.36
N LYS A 30 12.44 9.41 -7.14
CA LYS A 30 13.78 9.07 -6.65
C LYS A 30 13.74 7.74 -5.91
N ALA A 31 14.42 6.71 -6.45
CA ALA A 31 14.50 5.39 -5.86
C ALA A 31 15.59 5.30 -4.79
N ASN A 32 15.27 4.67 -3.66
CA ASN A 32 16.19 4.40 -2.57
C ASN A 32 16.02 2.98 -2.04
N VAL A 33 17.13 2.36 -1.65
CA VAL A 33 17.12 1.11 -0.87
C VAL A 33 16.64 1.42 0.53
N ARG A 34 15.76 0.58 1.05
CA ARG A 34 15.18 0.71 2.39
C ARG A 34 15.33 -0.59 3.16
N PRO A 35 15.93 -0.57 4.34
CA PRO A 35 16.04 -1.74 5.18
C PRO A 35 14.68 -2.10 5.80
N LYS A 36 14.55 -3.38 6.18
CA LYS A 36 13.43 -3.84 7.00
C LYS A 36 13.28 -2.97 8.25
N THR A 37 12.05 -2.73 8.66
CA THR A 37 11.63 -1.86 9.79
C THR A 37 11.76 -0.35 9.55
N ASP A 38 12.32 0.08 8.42
CA ASP A 38 12.30 1.50 8.05
C ASP A 38 10.87 1.98 7.72
N PHE A 39 10.68 3.29 7.78
CA PHE A 39 9.37 3.92 7.54
C PHE A 39 9.45 4.83 6.31
N LEU A 40 8.44 4.72 5.46
CA LEU A 40 8.21 5.68 4.38
C LEU A 40 7.44 6.90 4.89
N ALA A 41 6.50 6.69 5.82
CA ALA A 41 5.75 7.72 6.52
C ALA A 41 5.45 7.26 7.94
N ARG A 42 5.32 8.18 8.89
CA ARG A 42 4.92 7.89 10.29
C ARG A 42 3.64 8.62 10.63
N GLN A 43 2.73 7.94 11.29
CA GLN A 43 1.48 8.53 11.77
C GLN A 43 1.75 9.78 12.62
N GLY A 44 1.04 10.87 12.32
CA GLY A 44 1.18 12.15 13.02
C GLY A 44 2.34 13.03 12.58
N GLU A 45 3.31 12.50 11.81
CA GLU A 45 4.42 13.28 11.26
C GLU A 45 4.04 13.95 9.93
N PRO A 46 4.73 15.04 9.52
CA PRO A 46 4.53 15.68 8.23
C PRO A 46 4.71 14.67 7.09
N ASP A 47 3.76 14.66 6.16
CA ASP A 47 3.78 13.78 4.99
C ASP A 47 3.24 14.51 3.74
N ALA A 48 4.14 14.77 2.80
CA ALA A 48 3.85 15.42 1.53
C ALA A 48 4.43 14.63 0.34
N MET A 49 4.63 13.31 0.52
CA MET A 49 5.28 12.47 -0.48
C MET A 49 4.31 11.47 -1.09
N GLU A 50 4.57 11.08 -2.34
CA GLU A 50 3.99 9.91 -3.00
C GLU A 50 5.03 8.80 -3.09
N TYR A 51 4.60 7.55 -2.99
CA TYR A 51 5.49 6.40 -2.94
C TYR A 51 5.11 5.31 -3.93
N ILE A 52 6.13 4.73 -4.56
CA ILE A 52 6.05 3.49 -5.33
C ILE A 52 6.97 2.47 -4.66
N LEU A 53 6.45 1.31 -4.30
CA LEU A 53 7.23 0.19 -3.81
C LEU A 53 7.73 -0.61 -5.02
N LEU A 54 9.04 -0.62 -5.27
CA LEU A 54 9.65 -1.32 -6.39
C LEU A 54 9.90 -2.80 -6.06
N SER A 55 10.29 -3.06 -4.80
CA SER A 55 10.46 -4.42 -4.27
C SER A 55 10.30 -4.41 -2.76
N GLY A 56 10.06 -5.59 -2.19
CA GLY A 56 9.87 -5.75 -0.75
C GLY A 56 8.40 -5.70 -0.33
N LYS A 57 8.18 -5.54 0.97
CA LYS A 57 6.86 -5.57 1.60
C LYS A 57 6.68 -4.38 2.54
N VAL A 58 5.53 -3.73 2.50
CA VAL A 58 5.15 -2.63 3.38
C VAL A 58 3.81 -2.94 4.02
N VAL A 59 3.64 -2.56 5.28
CA VAL A 59 2.36 -2.54 5.99
C VAL A 59 1.96 -1.11 6.30
N SER A 60 0.67 -0.83 6.19
CA SER A 60 0.07 0.41 6.70
C SER A 60 -0.52 0.14 8.08
N LEU A 61 -0.13 0.94 9.06
CA LEU A 61 -0.45 0.75 10.47
C LEU A 61 -1.08 2.02 11.05
N ILE A 62 -2.04 1.85 11.93
CA ILE A 62 -2.57 2.91 12.80
C ILE A 62 -2.27 2.51 14.24
N GLY A 63 -1.58 3.37 14.98
CA GLY A 63 -1.39 3.24 16.41
C GLY A 63 -2.55 3.86 17.18
N ASP A 64 -2.98 3.20 18.25
CA ASP A 64 -3.90 3.77 19.22
C ASP A 64 -3.14 4.45 20.39
N ALA A 65 -3.89 5.06 21.30
CA ALA A 65 -3.33 5.74 22.47
C ALA A 65 -2.60 4.77 23.45
N ASP A 66 -2.93 3.49 23.42
CA ASP A 66 -2.32 2.44 24.23
C ASP A 66 -1.07 1.82 23.57
N GLY A 67 -0.64 2.33 22.42
CA GLY A 67 0.51 1.85 21.67
C GLY A 67 0.27 0.55 20.89
N ARG A 68 -0.99 0.13 20.70
CA ARG A 68 -1.34 -1.01 19.87
C ARG A 68 -1.33 -0.60 18.41
N GLU A 69 -0.71 -1.41 17.55
CA GLU A 69 -0.72 -1.20 16.11
C GLU A 69 -1.83 -2.03 15.45
N VAL A 70 -2.70 -1.37 14.70
CA VAL A 70 -3.71 -2.01 13.85
C VAL A 70 -3.25 -1.94 12.40
N CYS A 71 -3.12 -3.09 11.73
CA CYS A 71 -2.83 -3.14 10.31
C CYS A 71 -4.08 -2.75 9.51
N VAL A 72 -3.91 -1.79 8.60
CA VAL A 72 -4.98 -1.27 7.74
C VAL A 72 -4.68 -1.43 6.25
N GLY A 73 -3.51 -1.93 5.89
CA GLY A 73 -3.14 -2.17 4.50
C GLY A 73 -1.86 -2.99 4.35
N PHE A 74 -1.75 -3.66 3.20
CA PHE A 74 -0.60 -4.46 2.80
C PHE A 74 -0.17 -4.09 1.39
N TYR A 75 1.15 -4.02 1.16
CA TYR A 75 1.74 -3.75 -0.14
C TYR A 75 2.89 -4.71 -0.39
N VAL A 76 2.88 -5.35 -1.56
CA VAL A 76 3.97 -6.20 -2.06
C VAL A 76 4.43 -5.61 -3.38
N GLY A 77 5.70 -5.23 -3.44
CA GLY A 77 6.27 -4.62 -4.64
C GLY A 77 6.37 -5.57 -5.84
N PRO A 78 6.23 -5.05 -7.06
CA PRO A 78 6.05 -3.66 -7.40
C PRO A 78 4.58 -3.22 -7.34
N CYS A 79 4.31 -2.08 -6.70
CA CYS A 79 2.98 -1.47 -6.63
C CYS A 79 3.07 0.02 -6.25
N VAL A 80 2.00 0.77 -6.53
CA VAL A 80 1.82 2.11 -5.97
C VAL A 80 1.28 1.98 -4.54
N ILE A 81 1.86 2.71 -3.61
CA ILE A 81 1.36 2.79 -2.23
C ILE A 81 0.21 3.81 -2.18
N THR A 82 -0.68 3.65 -1.21
CA THR A 82 -1.80 4.59 -0.96
C THR A 82 -1.40 6.03 -1.23
N PRO A 83 -2.10 6.74 -2.14
CA PRO A 83 -1.82 8.14 -2.44
C PRO A 83 -1.85 9.02 -1.19
N ASN A 84 -1.02 10.07 -1.18
CA ASN A 84 -0.94 11.03 -0.07
C ASN A 84 -2.33 11.59 0.28
N LEU A 85 -3.13 11.94 -0.73
CA LEU A 85 -4.50 12.43 -0.55
C LEU A 85 -5.40 11.48 0.26
N ALA A 86 -5.16 10.17 0.20
CA ALA A 86 -5.97 9.15 0.88
C ALA A 86 -5.38 8.67 2.22
N ARG A 87 -4.19 9.16 2.60
CA ARG A 87 -3.50 8.76 3.84
C ARG A 87 -3.02 9.93 4.70
N ALA A 88 -3.17 11.17 4.24
CA ALA A 88 -2.76 12.36 5.00
C ALA A 88 -3.93 13.32 5.21
N ALA A 89 -3.91 14.03 6.33
CA ALA A 89 -4.84 15.11 6.64
C ALA A 89 -4.09 16.23 7.34
N ASN A 90 -4.38 17.49 6.97
CA ASN A 90 -3.71 18.67 7.54
C ASN A 90 -2.17 18.59 7.45
N GLY A 91 -1.65 18.04 6.35
CA GLY A 91 -0.21 17.89 6.10
C GLY A 91 0.49 16.80 6.92
N LYS A 92 -0.24 15.99 7.67
CA LYS A 92 0.30 14.89 8.51
C LYS A 92 -0.23 13.54 8.06
N SER A 93 0.61 12.51 8.13
CA SER A 93 0.18 11.15 7.84
C SER A 93 -0.81 10.63 8.88
N LEU A 94 -1.88 10.01 8.42
CA LEU A 94 -2.86 9.29 9.26
C LEU A 94 -2.41 7.88 9.60
N VAL A 95 -1.37 7.37 8.92
CA VAL A 95 -0.88 6.00 9.06
C VAL A 95 0.64 5.98 9.12
N SER A 96 1.19 4.90 9.66
CA SER A 96 2.62 4.57 9.49
C SER A 96 2.77 3.56 8.36
N LEU A 97 3.66 3.84 7.39
CA LEU A 97 4.05 2.93 6.31
C LEU A 97 5.39 2.30 6.68
N ARG A 98 5.39 1.06 7.17
CA ARG A 98 6.58 0.37 7.66
C ARG A 98 6.98 -0.77 6.73
N LEU A 99 8.27 -0.87 6.42
CA LEU A 99 8.81 -2.00 5.67
C LEU A 99 8.86 -3.27 6.54
N GLU A 100 8.37 -4.38 5.99
CA GLU A 100 8.42 -5.71 6.63
C GLU A 100 9.52 -6.62 6.05
N SER A 101 10.20 -6.17 5.01
CA SER A 101 11.43 -6.77 4.45
C SER A 101 12.34 -5.67 3.91
N ASP A 102 13.60 -5.99 3.68
CA ASP A 102 14.43 -5.14 2.83
C ASP A 102 13.78 -4.96 1.45
N GLY A 103 13.95 -3.80 0.86
CA GLY A 103 13.30 -3.48 -0.41
C GLY A 103 13.79 -2.18 -1.01
N GLN A 104 13.14 -1.78 -2.09
CA GLN A 104 13.37 -0.51 -2.76
C GLN A 104 12.04 0.25 -2.88
N ALA A 105 12.06 1.52 -2.52
CA ALA A 105 10.94 2.42 -2.71
C ALA A 105 11.40 3.66 -3.47
N ALA A 106 10.54 4.15 -4.35
CA ALA A 106 10.73 5.41 -5.03
C ALA A 106 9.72 6.43 -4.48
N SER A 107 10.15 7.69 -4.35
CA SER A 107 9.31 8.75 -3.83
C SER A 107 9.42 10.03 -4.67
N VAL A 108 8.31 10.77 -4.70
CA VAL A 108 8.19 12.11 -5.29
C VAL A 108 7.35 12.98 -4.37
N SER A 109 7.57 14.29 -4.35
CA SER A 109 6.66 15.16 -3.60
C SER A 109 5.28 15.19 -4.27
N ALA A 110 4.22 15.25 -3.45
CA ALA A 110 2.84 15.35 -3.96
C ALA A 110 2.66 16.58 -4.87
N VAL A 111 3.35 17.69 -4.58
CA VAL A 111 3.34 18.90 -5.41
C VAL A 111 3.95 18.62 -6.78
N ALA A 112 5.10 17.93 -6.87
CA ALA A 112 5.73 17.62 -8.15
C ALA A 112 4.87 16.65 -8.98
N LEU A 113 4.19 15.69 -8.35
CA LEU A 113 3.22 14.85 -9.06
C LEU A 113 2.04 15.67 -9.59
N LEU A 114 1.49 16.60 -8.82
CA LEU A 114 0.43 17.50 -9.27
C LEU A 114 0.85 18.33 -10.48
N GLU A 115 2.09 18.82 -10.54
CA GLU A 115 2.60 19.55 -11.71
C GLU A 115 2.67 18.63 -12.95
N LEU A 116 3.08 17.38 -12.80
CA LEU A 116 3.06 16.42 -13.91
C LEU A 116 1.62 16.13 -14.39
N MET A 117 0.67 16.01 -13.47
CA MET A 117 -0.76 15.83 -13.80
C MET A 117 -1.32 17.04 -14.57
N ARG A 118 -0.87 18.26 -14.28
CA ARG A 118 -1.31 19.47 -14.98
C ARG A 118 -0.85 19.51 -16.46
N VAL A 119 0.31 18.91 -16.76
CA VAL A 119 0.90 18.94 -18.10
C VAL A 119 0.59 17.71 -18.93
N SER A 120 0.12 16.60 -18.30
CA SER A 120 -0.26 15.36 -18.99
C SER A 120 -1.58 14.82 -18.44
N SER A 121 -2.62 14.84 -19.27
CA SER A 121 -3.93 14.23 -18.96
C SER A 121 -3.84 12.71 -18.79
N ALA A 122 -2.86 12.05 -19.41
CA ALA A 122 -2.60 10.62 -19.23
C ALA A 122 -2.07 10.32 -17.83
N ILE A 123 -1.14 11.14 -17.31
CA ILE A 123 -0.63 11.04 -15.94
C ILE A 123 -1.76 11.34 -14.94
N GLU A 124 -2.58 12.34 -15.20
CA GLU A 124 -3.76 12.64 -14.37
C GLU A 124 -4.73 11.44 -14.33
N ALA A 125 -5.06 10.86 -15.48
CA ALA A 125 -5.93 9.69 -15.56
C ALA A 125 -5.35 8.48 -14.80
N TRP A 126 -4.05 8.25 -14.91
CA TRP A 126 -3.34 7.22 -14.15
C TRP A 126 -3.43 7.46 -12.64
N ALA A 127 -3.11 8.67 -12.17
CA ALA A 127 -3.18 9.00 -10.74
C ALA A 127 -4.61 8.84 -10.18
N ASN A 128 -5.61 9.25 -10.95
CA ASN A 128 -7.03 9.06 -10.61
C ASN A 128 -7.43 7.58 -10.59
N ALA A 129 -6.88 6.73 -11.47
CA ALA A 129 -7.10 5.29 -11.44
C ALA A 129 -6.49 4.67 -10.17
N VAL A 130 -5.27 5.03 -9.81
CA VAL A 130 -4.62 4.59 -8.55
C VAL A 130 -5.46 4.98 -7.33
N LEU A 131 -5.98 6.20 -7.29
CA LEU A 131 -6.84 6.66 -6.19
C LEU A 131 -8.16 5.88 -6.12
N ARG A 132 -8.82 5.63 -7.27
CA ARG A 132 -10.05 4.82 -7.33
C ARG A 132 -9.82 3.40 -6.83
N ASP A 133 -8.72 2.76 -7.24
CA ASP A 133 -8.38 1.41 -6.82
C ASP A 133 -8.12 1.35 -5.30
N GLU A 134 -7.45 2.36 -4.74
CA GLU A 134 -7.25 2.45 -3.30
C GLU A 134 -8.56 2.64 -2.53
N LEU A 135 -9.44 3.52 -2.99
CA LEU A 135 -10.76 3.72 -2.40
C LEU A 135 -11.59 2.43 -2.47
N ALA A 136 -11.58 1.73 -3.60
CA ALA A 136 -12.28 0.45 -3.74
C ALA A 136 -11.75 -0.60 -2.76
N ARG A 137 -10.43 -0.70 -2.56
CA ARG A 137 -9.82 -1.62 -1.57
C ARG A 137 -10.23 -1.26 -0.14
N LYS A 138 -10.23 0.03 0.21
CA LYS A 138 -10.66 0.51 1.53
C LYS A 138 -12.12 0.20 1.78
N THR A 139 -13.00 0.51 0.83
CA THR A 139 -14.45 0.23 0.90
C THR A 139 -14.71 -1.28 1.01
N ALA A 140 -14.02 -2.12 0.23
CA ALA A 140 -14.17 -3.57 0.31
C ALA A 140 -13.76 -4.11 1.70
N ARG A 141 -12.68 -3.57 2.29
CA ARG A 141 -12.29 -3.92 3.65
C ARG A 141 -13.32 -3.45 4.68
N GLU A 142 -13.80 -2.22 4.59
CA GLU A 142 -14.83 -1.66 5.48
C GLU A 142 -16.09 -2.52 5.43
N TRP A 143 -16.56 -2.85 4.22
CA TRP A 143 -17.69 -3.76 4.03
C TRP A 143 -17.43 -5.13 4.68
N SER A 144 -16.24 -5.70 4.49
CA SER A 144 -15.91 -7.01 5.07
C SER A 144 -15.97 -6.99 6.60
N LEU A 145 -15.52 -5.90 7.22
CA LEU A 145 -15.56 -5.74 8.67
C LEU A 145 -16.98 -5.53 9.20
N ALA A 146 -17.82 -4.83 8.46
CA ALA A 146 -19.19 -4.51 8.86
C ALA A 146 -20.17 -5.68 8.60
N ALA A 147 -20.04 -6.38 7.48
CA ALA A 147 -21.05 -7.33 7.01
C ALA A 147 -20.68 -8.81 7.22
N LEU A 148 -19.40 -9.17 7.28
CA LEU A 148 -18.96 -10.56 7.28
C LEU A 148 -18.62 -11.08 8.70
N LYS A 149 -18.91 -12.35 8.95
CA LYS A 149 -18.42 -13.08 10.13
C LYS A 149 -16.93 -13.40 9.99
N ALA A 150 -16.27 -13.77 11.08
CA ALA A 150 -14.82 -13.99 11.12
C ALA A 150 -14.31 -15.00 10.07
N LYS A 151 -15.03 -16.11 9.84
CA LYS A 151 -14.68 -17.11 8.83
C LYS A 151 -14.79 -16.53 7.42
N GLU A 152 -15.89 -15.86 7.11
CA GLU A 152 -16.15 -15.23 5.81
C GLU A 152 -15.13 -14.12 5.51
N ARG A 153 -14.70 -13.35 6.54
CA ARG A 153 -13.61 -12.36 6.39
C ARG A 153 -12.28 -13.00 6.00
N LEU A 154 -11.95 -14.16 6.57
CA LEU A 154 -10.75 -14.89 6.20
C LEU A 154 -10.83 -15.41 4.76
N GLU A 155 -11.97 -15.95 4.34
CA GLU A 155 -12.21 -16.40 2.96
C GLU A 155 -12.12 -15.23 1.97
N TRP A 156 -12.76 -14.10 2.28
CA TRP A 156 -12.65 -12.87 1.52
C TRP A 156 -11.19 -12.39 1.40
N PHE A 157 -10.44 -12.43 2.49
CA PHE A 157 -9.02 -12.02 2.49
C PHE A 157 -8.20 -12.92 1.56
N ARG A 158 -8.39 -14.22 1.62
CA ARG A 158 -7.69 -15.17 0.75
C ARG A 158 -7.99 -14.95 -0.73
N GLY A 159 -9.23 -14.62 -1.06
CA GLY A 159 -9.62 -14.29 -2.42
C GLY A 159 -9.10 -12.93 -2.91
N SER A 160 -9.07 -11.93 -2.03
CA SER A 160 -8.65 -10.56 -2.37
C SER A 160 -7.13 -10.34 -2.30
N TYR A 161 -6.42 -11.14 -1.47
CA TYR A 161 -4.99 -11.03 -1.20
C TYR A 161 -4.32 -12.42 -1.29
N PRO A 162 -4.24 -13.01 -2.50
CA PRO A 162 -3.63 -14.32 -2.67
C PRO A 162 -2.17 -14.29 -2.15
N ASP A 163 -1.76 -15.37 -1.48
CA ASP A 163 -0.44 -15.57 -0.88
C ASP A 163 -0.06 -14.66 0.30
N TYR A 164 -0.86 -13.65 0.65
CA TYR A 164 -0.50 -12.71 1.72
C TYR A 164 -0.44 -13.36 3.10
N GLU A 165 -1.18 -14.47 3.32
CA GLU A 165 -1.06 -15.24 4.56
C GLU A 165 0.34 -15.82 4.80
N ALA A 166 1.10 -16.10 3.74
CA ALA A 166 2.49 -16.54 3.81
C ALA A 166 3.50 -15.38 3.90
N LEU A 167 3.12 -14.21 3.42
CA LEU A 167 4.02 -13.06 3.29
C LEU A 167 4.07 -12.17 4.52
N PHE A 168 3.00 -12.12 5.32
CA PHE A 168 2.84 -11.20 6.44
C PHE A 168 2.62 -11.91 7.77
N LYS A 169 2.91 -11.21 8.87
CA LYS A 169 2.79 -11.77 10.22
C LYS A 169 1.33 -12.08 10.56
N HIS A 170 1.13 -13.16 11.28
CA HIS A 170 -0.17 -13.59 11.78
C HIS A 170 -0.91 -12.47 12.55
N SER A 171 -0.18 -11.72 13.39
CA SER A 171 -0.74 -10.59 14.15
C SER A 171 -1.21 -9.45 13.25
N GLN A 172 -0.51 -9.18 12.14
CA GLN A 172 -0.90 -8.15 11.17
C GLN A 172 -2.17 -8.55 10.42
N ILE A 173 -2.25 -9.80 9.97
CA ILE A 173 -3.43 -10.33 9.27
C ILE A 173 -4.64 -10.36 10.21
N SER A 174 -4.48 -10.85 11.44
CA SER A 174 -5.59 -10.88 12.40
C SER A 174 -6.12 -9.48 12.71
N SER A 175 -5.24 -8.49 12.92
CA SER A 175 -5.67 -7.11 13.18
C SER A 175 -6.33 -6.47 11.97
N PHE A 176 -5.83 -6.74 10.75
CA PHE A 176 -6.45 -6.28 9.49
C PHE A 176 -7.87 -6.81 9.33
N LEU A 177 -8.09 -8.06 9.72
CA LEU A 177 -9.39 -8.75 9.66
C LEU A 177 -10.31 -8.44 10.86
N GLY A 178 -9.87 -7.58 11.80
CA GLY A 178 -10.65 -7.24 12.98
C GLY A 178 -10.94 -8.45 13.89
N MET A 179 -9.96 -9.33 14.07
CA MET A 179 -10.07 -10.50 14.94
C MET A 179 -8.79 -10.71 15.76
N THR A 180 -8.89 -11.53 16.81
CA THR A 180 -7.71 -11.87 17.61
C THR A 180 -6.83 -12.89 16.89
N PRO A 181 -5.51 -12.93 17.21
CA PRO A 181 -4.62 -13.97 16.68
C PRO A 181 -5.10 -15.40 16.99
N VAL A 182 -5.72 -15.60 18.17
CA VAL A 182 -6.29 -16.90 18.57
C VAL A 182 -7.46 -17.29 17.67
N THR A 183 -8.34 -16.34 17.35
CA THR A 183 -9.46 -16.58 16.43
C THR A 183 -8.97 -16.95 15.04
N LEU A 184 -7.99 -16.20 14.50
CA LEU A 184 -7.40 -16.50 13.19
C LEU A 184 -6.74 -17.89 13.18
N SER A 185 -5.98 -18.24 14.24
CA SER A 185 -5.36 -19.57 14.37
C SER A 185 -6.39 -20.70 14.33
N ARG A 186 -7.49 -20.58 15.09
CA ARG A 186 -8.58 -21.57 15.10
C ARG A 186 -9.21 -21.76 13.71
N LEU A 187 -9.49 -20.63 13.02
CA LEU A 187 -10.09 -20.68 11.67
C LEU A 187 -9.17 -21.34 10.63
N ARG A 188 -7.86 -21.17 10.74
CA ARG A 188 -6.89 -21.86 9.86
C ARG A 188 -6.91 -23.36 10.04
N HIS A 189 -6.99 -23.85 11.28
CA HIS A 189 -7.03 -25.28 11.58
C HIS A 189 -8.38 -25.93 11.22
N SER A 190 -9.50 -25.20 11.38
CA SER A 190 -10.82 -25.74 11.03
C SER A 190 -11.11 -25.77 9.52
N GLY A 191 -10.30 -25.17 8.69
CA GLY A 191 -10.42 -25.21 7.22
C GLY A 191 -9.50 -26.23 6.54
N SER A 192 -8.82 -27.10 7.29
CA SER A 192 -7.90 -28.14 6.78
C SER A 192 -8.52 -29.53 6.80
N LEU A 193 -9.86 -29.64 6.74
CA LEU A 193 -10.61 -30.91 6.60
C LEU A 193 -11.30 -30.95 5.24
#